data_ca0008f15a8f1582cdce7e67a31cdfe2
#
_entry.id   ca0008f15a8f1582cdce7e67a31cdfe2
#
_cell.length_a   1.000
_cell.length_b   1.000
_cell.length_c   1.000
_cell.angle_alpha   90.00
_cell.angle_beta   90.00
_cell.angle_gamma   90.00
#
_symmetry.space_group_name_H-M   'P 1'
#
loop_
_entity.id
_entity.type
_entity.pdbx_description
1 polymer ?
#
loop_
_entity_poly.entity_id
_entity_poly.type
_entity_poly.pdbx_seq_one_letter_code
_entity_poly.pdbx_strand_id
1 'polypeptide(L)'
;DEQHIVSAYDVERGKPAPDPYLMGMRKTGCTEPWQAVVVENAPLGVAAGSAARCFTVGINSGPLPDEALSANGADIVLPDMRTFVDHWEQLLAQRR
;
A
#
# COMPACT_ATOMS: atom_id res chain seq x y z
N ASP A 1 -19.20 -3.07 -0.66
CA ASP A 1 -18.26 -2.17 -0.02
C ASP A 1 -17.14 -1.79 -0.94
N GLU A 2 -16.85 -0.54 -0.98
CA GLU A 2 -15.86 -0.02 -1.89
C GLU A 2 -14.48 -0.01 -1.27
N GLN A 3 -13.50 -0.36 -2.09
CA GLN A 3 -12.12 -0.20 -1.75
C GLN A 3 -11.53 0.91 -2.58
N HIS A 4 -10.59 1.62 -1.98
CA HIS A 4 -9.95 2.76 -2.63
C HIS A 4 -8.44 2.59 -2.58
N ILE A 5 -7.78 2.89 -3.70
CA ILE A 5 -6.34 3.06 -3.70
C ILE A 5 -6.09 4.45 -3.13
N VAL A 6 -5.37 4.50 -2.03
CA VAL A 6 -5.14 5.77 -1.34
C VAL A 6 -3.74 6.27 -1.64
N SER A 7 -3.60 7.59 -1.73
CA SER A 7 -2.34 8.25 -1.99
C SER A 7 -1.72 8.73 -0.68
N ALA A 8 -0.39 8.78 -0.66
CA ALA A 8 0.33 9.39 0.44
C ALA A 8 0.25 10.91 0.30
N TYR A 9 0.06 11.59 1.42
CA TYR A 9 0.05 13.05 1.45
C TYR A 9 1.22 13.56 2.26
N ASP A 10 1.70 14.73 1.92
CA ASP A 10 2.73 15.39 2.71
C ASP A 10 2.12 15.80 4.04
N VAL A 11 2.72 15.33 5.10
CA VAL A 11 2.29 15.60 6.47
C VAL A 11 3.53 15.79 7.31
N GLU A 12 3.32 16.21 8.55
CA GLU A 12 4.44 16.51 9.43
C GLU A 12 5.33 15.31 9.66
N ARG A 13 4.74 14.13 9.90
CA ARG A 13 5.52 12.89 10.02
C ARG A 13 5.37 12.09 8.74
N GLY A 14 6.44 12.06 7.94
CA GLY A 14 6.45 11.32 6.71
C GLY A 14 6.77 9.84 6.88
N LYS A 15 6.87 9.13 5.75
CA LYS A 15 7.23 7.72 5.73
C LYS A 15 8.53 7.51 6.50
N PRO A 16 8.66 6.44 7.27
CA PRO A 16 7.80 5.25 7.33
C PRO A 16 6.63 5.35 8.31
N ALA A 17 6.37 6.52 8.88
CA ALA A 17 5.21 6.70 9.75
C ALA A 17 3.94 6.50 8.94
N PRO A 18 2.82 6.09 9.58
CA PRO A 18 1.59 5.85 8.84
C PRO A 18 0.86 7.11 8.41
N ASP A 19 1.30 8.27 8.91
CA ASP A 19 0.57 9.53 8.76
C ASP A 19 0.22 9.89 7.31
N PRO A 20 1.14 9.73 6.32
CA PRO A 20 0.79 10.06 4.95
C PRO A 20 -0.41 9.27 4.44
N TYR A 21 -0.52 8.00 4.80
CA TYR A 21 -1.63 7.17 4.34
C TYR A 21 -2.87 7.32 5.19
N LEU A 22 -2.71 7.64 6.48
CA LEU A 22 -3.87 7.99 7.29
C LEU A 22 -4.53 9.24 6.74
N MET A 23 -3.74 10.20 6.30
CA MET A 23 -4.29 11.39 5.66
C MET A 23 -4.95 11.04 4.32
N GLY A 24 -4.32 10.15 3.54
CA GLY A 24 -4.90 9.70 2.28
C GLY A 24 -6.25 9.04 2.48
N MET A 25 -6.37 8.20 3.51
CA MET A 25 -7.65 7.58 3.84
C MET A 25 -8.69 8.63 4.17
N ARG A 26 -8.32 9.62 4.98
CA ARG A 26 -9.24 10.68 5.36
C ARG A 26 -9.71 11.47 4.15
N LYS A 27 -8.79 11.76 3.23
CA LYS A 27 -9.13 12.53 2.03
C LYS A 27 -10.05 11.77 1.07
N THR A 28 -9.95 10.45 1.06
CA THR A 28 -10.81 9.63 0.19
C THR A 28 -12.09 9.17 0.89
N GLY A 29 -12.27 9.50 2.16
CA GLY A 29 -13.46 9.10 2.89
C GLY A 29 -13.41 7.70 3.46
N CYS A 30 -12.23 7.06 3.47
CA CYS A 30 -12.09 5.76 4.11
C CYS A 30 -12.11 5.94 5.62
N THR A 31 -12.97 5.19 6.29
CA THR A 31 -13.06 5.23 7.76
C THR A 31 -12.39 4.03 8.39
N GLU A 32 -12.19 2.96 7.62
CA GLU A 32 -11.60 1.72 8.11
C GLU A 32 -10.43 1.32 7.24
N PRO A 33 -9.36 0.76 7.82
CA PRO A 33 -8.20 0.37 7.01
C PRO A 33 -8.52 -0.65 5.91
N TRP A 34 -9.50 -1.52 6.11
CA TRP A 34 -9.81 -2.52 5.10
C TRP A 34 -10.40 -1.91 3.83
N GLN A 35 -10.83 -0.65 3.89
CA GLN A 35 -11.33 0.05 2.71
C GLN A 35 -10.22 0.62 1.84
N ALA A 36 -8.99 0.60 2.32
CA ALA A 36 -7.87 1.26 1.67
C ALA A 36 -6.87 0.25 1.15
N VAL A 37 -6.33 0.51 -0.02
CA VAL A 37 -5.25 -0.29 -0.61
C VAL A 37 -4.10 0.67 -0.92
N VAL A 38 -2.92 0.33 -0.42
CA VAL A 38 -1.70 1.10 -0.67
C VAL A 38 -0.86 0.36 -1.69
N VAL A 39 -0.44 1.07 -2.74
CA VAL A 39 0.44 0.52 -3.76
C VAL A 39 1.74 1.32 -3.72
N GLU A 40 2.86 0.64 -3.45
CA GLU A 40 4.13 1.31 -3.21
C GLU A 40 5.28 0.55 -3.83
N ASN A 41 6.33 1.30 -4.21
CA ASN A 41 7.50 0.72 -4.82
C ASN A 41 8.76 0.89 -3.98
N ALA A 42 8.66 1.44 -2.79
CA ALA A 42 9.83 1.73 -1.94
C ALA A 42 9.60 1.16 -0.54
N PRO A 43 10.67 0.67 0.11
CA PRO A 43 10.51 0.06 1.44
C PRO A 43 9.88 0.99 2.48
N LEU A 44 10.25 2.27 2.50
CA LEU A 44 9.67 3.20 3.47
C LEU A 44 8.20 3.43 3.23
N GLY A 45 7.79 3.48 1.94
CA GLY A 45 6.37 3.62 1.62
C GLY A 45 5.58 2.39 1.98
N VAL A 46 6.15 1.21 1.76
CA VAL A 46 5.52 -0.04 2.18
C VAL A 46 5.34 -0.06 3.69
N ALA A 47 6.38 0.35 4.43
CA ALA A 47 6.31 0.40 5.88
C ALA A 47 5.20 1.34 6.35
N ALA A 48 5.05 2.48 5.68
CA ALA A 48 4.01 3.43 6.04
C ALA A 48 2.61 2.86 5.80
N GLY A 49 2.40 2.19 4.66
CA GLY A 49 1.12 1.55 4.37
C GLY A 49 0.79 0.46 5.38
N SER A 50 1.79 -0.35 5.72
CA SER A 50 1.63 -1.40 6.70
C SER A 50 1.31 -0.83 8.07
N ALA A 51 2.01 0.24 8.47
CA ALA A 51 1.76 0.88 9.76
C ALA A 51 0.37 1.49 9.83
N ALA A 52 -0.18 1.92 8.69
CA ALA A 52 -1.53 2.43 8.63
C ALA A 52 -2.57 1.29 8.60
N ARG A 53 -2.11 0.05 8.57
CA ARG A 53 -2.93 -1.16 8.59
C ARG A 53 -3.73 -1.35 7.31
N CYS A 54 -3.28 -0.76 6.23
CA CYS A 54 -3.88 -0.94 4.92
C CYS A 54 -3.33 -2.19 4.25
N PHE A 55 -4.13 -2.79 3.37
CA PHE A 55 -3.60 -3.82 2.49
C PHE A 55 -2.56 -3.16 1.61
N THR A 56 -1.32 -3.64 1.66
CA THR A 56 -0.20 -2.97 1.02
C THR A 56 0.38 -3.86 -0.07
N VAL A 57 0.37 -3.35 -1.30
CA VAL A 57 0.93 -4.02 -2.46
C VAL A 57 2.27 -3.37 -2.79
N GLY A 58 3.33 -4.17 -2.76
CA GLY A 58 4.66 -3.72 -3.17
C GLY A 58 4.87 -3.98 -4.64
N ILE A 59 5.27 -2.97 -5.38
CA ILE A 59 5.60 -3.11 -6.80
C ILE A 59 7.12 -3.06 -6.92
N ASN A 60 7.72 -4.18 -7.28
CA ASN A 60 9.18 -4.28 -7.35
C ASN A 60 9.64 -4.33 -8.80
N SER A 61 9.67 -3.18 -9.44
CA SER A 61 10.20 -3.06 -10.79
C SER A 61 11.65 -2.57 -10.80
N GLY A 62 12.24 -2.39 -9.63
CA GLY A 62 13.61 -1.89 -9.51
C GLY A 62 14.59 -2.99 -9.12
N PRO A 63 15.78 -2.60 -8.67
CA PRO A 63 16.86 -3.56 -8.43
C PRO A 63 16.83 -4.22 -7.06
N LEU A 64 15.93 -3.83 -6.17
CA LEU A 64 15.87 -4.40 -4.82
C LEU A 64 15.35 -5.83 -4.86
N PRO A 65 15.77 -6.68 -3.92
CA PRO A 65 15.13 -7.99 -3.79
C PRO A 65 13.72 -7.83 -3.25
N ASP A 66 12.84 -8.79 -3.56
CA ASP A 66 11.46 -8.75 -3.10
C ASP A 66 11.37 -8.65 -1.57
N GLU A 67 12.32 -9.25 -0.87
CA GLU A 67 12.35 -9.21 0.60
C GLU A 67 12.42 -7.79 1.15
N ALA A 68 12.99 -6.86 0.38
CA ALA A 68 13.06 -5.47 0.84
C ALA A 68 11.66 -4.89 1.02
N LEU A 69 10.70 -5.36 0.24
CA LEU A 69 9.32 -4.90 0.36
C LEU A 69 8.53 -5.78 1.32
N SER A 70 8.65 -7.09 1.21
CA SER A 70 7.87 -7.98 2.09
C SER A 70 8.30 -7.84 3.55
N ALA A 71 9.59 -7.64 3.81
CA ALA A 71 10.07 -7.48 5.19
C ALA A 71 9.57 -6.19 5.81
N ASN A 72 9.19 -5.19 5.01
CA ASN A 72 8.63 -3.95 5.51
C ASN A 72 7.12 -3.96 5.58
N GLY A 73 6.49 -5.09 5.29
CA GLY A 73 5.07 -5.25 5.52
C GLY A 73 4.19 -5.33 4.30
N ALA A 74 4.77 -5.45 3.10
CA ALA A 74 3.95 -5.67 1.92
C ALA A 74 3.21 -7.00 2.06
N ASP A 75 1.92 -6.97 1.82
CA ASP A 75 1.11 -8.18 1.85
C ASP A 75 1.34 -9.01 0.59
N ILE A 76 1.61 -8.36 -0.51
CA ILE A 76 1.90 -9.00 -1.79
C ILE A 76 2.99 -8.17 -2.47
N VAL A 77 3.94 -8.84 -3.14
CA VAL A 77 4.95 -8.16 -3.94
C VAL A 77 4.78 -8.61 -5.39
N LEU A 78 4.65 -7.64 -6.28
CA LEU A 78 4.44 -7.88 -7.71
C LEU A 78 5.57 -7.25 -8.51
N PRO A 79 5.84 -7.78 -9.71
CA PRO A 79 6.97 -7.26 -10.50
C PRO A 79 6.70 -5.91 -11.16
N ASP A 80 5.44 -5.57 -11.40
CA ASP A 80 5.12 -4.32 -12.09
C ASP A 80 3.64 -3.96 -11.90
N MET A 81 3.31 -2.74 -12.31
CA MET A 81 1.93 -2.25 -12.18
C MET A 81 0.96 -2.99 -13.10
N ARG A 82 1.43 -3.47 -14.25
CA ARG A 82 0.56 -4.20 -15.17
C ARG A 82 0.00 -5.44 -14.49
N THR A 83 0.85 -6.15 -13.77
CA THR A 83 0.41 -7.34 -13.04
C THR A 83 -0.66 -6.98 -12.02
N PHE A 84 -0.47 -5.85 -11.32
CA PHE A 84 -1.47 -5.40 -10.35
C PHE A 84 -2.80 -5.10 -11.05
N VAL A 85 -2.76 -4.35 -12.14
CA VAL A 85 -3.98 -3.97 -12.84
C VAL A 85 -4.70 -5.20 -13.39
N ASP A 86 -3.95 -6.14 -13.96
CA ASP A 86 -4.54 -7.32 -14.58
C ASP A 86 -5.18 -8.26 -13.56
N HIS A 87 -4.74 -8.22 -12.30
CA HIS A 87 -5.19 -9.16 -11.27
C HIS A 87 -5.85 -8.48 -10.09
N TRP A 88 -6.24 -7.26 -10.28
CA TRP A 88 -6.74 -6.38 -9.23
C TRP A 88 -7.84 -7.01 -8.39
N GLU A 89 -8.86 -7.56 -9.03
CA GLU A 89 -9.99 -8.13 -8.28
C GLU A 89 -9.59 -9.37 -7.51
N GLN A 90 -8.74 -10.21 -8.12
CA GLN A 90 -8.27 -11.40 -7.43
C GLN A 90 -7.40 -11.06 -6.23
N LEU A 91 -6.57 -10.03 -6.37
CA LEU A 91 -5.69 -9.64 -5.28
C LEU A 91 -6.49 -9.09 -4.11
N LEU A 92 -7.51 -8.27 -4.40
CA LEU A 92 -8.34 -7.72 -3.33
C LEU A 92 -9.14 -8.80 -2.62
N ALA A 93 -9.49 -9.86 -3.30
CA ALA A 93 -10.21 -10.96 -2.66
C ALA A 93 -9.37 -11.70 -1.63
N GLN A 94 -8.04 -11.57 -1.67
CA GLN A 94 -7.14 -12.23 -0.73
C GLN A 94 -6.92 -11.45 0.56
N ARG A 95 -7.27 -10.17 0.58
CA ARG A 95 -7.00 -9.37 1.77
C ARG A 95 -7.99 -9.70 2.88
N ARG A 96 -7.57 -9.42 4.09
CA ARG A 96 -8.42 -9.71 5.24
C ARG A 96 -8.59 -8.50 6.09
#